data_3aebf92086bac8a421c1a3ebb276a746
#
_entry.id   3aebf92086bac8a421c1a3ebb276a746
#
_cell.length_a   1.000
_cell.length_b   1.000
_cell.length_c   1.000
_cell.angle_alpha   90.00
_cell.angle_beta   90.00
_cell.angle_gamma   90.00
#
_symmetry.space_group_name_H-M   'P 1'
#
loop_
_entity.id
_entity.type
_entity.pdbx_description
1 polymer ?
#
loop_
_entity_poly.entity_id
_entity_poly.type
_entity_poly.pdbx_seq_one_letter_code
_entity_poly.pdbx_strand_id
1 'polypeptide(L)'
;MADEKTLIVGTWKLVSVMYEDQETKAQTPLFGDHPRGFQIATPDGRWLALATPSERAVPKTDAERAQAYQKMIAYSGRYRVEGSTITTKVDAAWNEAWVGGEQVRHIRFEGDRLFIESPPMSHPNVDNRMVRVIVTWQRDR
;
A
#
# COMPACT_ATOMS: atom_id res chain seq x y z
N MET A 1 -3.36 -18.30 -19.98
CA MET A 1 -3.75 -17.36 -18.91
C MET A 1 -2.54 -17.00 -18.08
N ALA A 2 -2.28 -15.70 -17.89
CA ALA A 2 -1.14 -15.26 -17.07
C ALA A 2 -1.48 -15.49 -15.59
N ASP A 3 -0.49 -15.90 -14.81
CA ASP A 3 -0.66 -16.04 -13.37
C ASP A 3 -0.34 -14.72 -12.66
N GLU A 4 -0.61 -14.65 -11.36
CA GLU A 4 -0.44 -13.44 -10.56
C GLU A 4 1.01 -12.98 -10.55
N LYS A 5 1.96 -13.89 -10.64
CA LYS A 5 3.39 -13.60 -10.70
C LYS A 5 3.74 -12.73 -11.90
N THR A 6 3.14 -13.04 -13.05
CA THR A 6 3.36 -12.29 -14.28
C THR A 6 2.53 -11.01 -14.29
N LEU A 7 1.29 -11.09 -13.81
CA LEU A 7 0.37 -9.96 -13.83
C LEU A 7 0.82 -8.81 -12.94
N ILE A 8 1.52 -9.08 -11.83
CA ILE A 8 1.95 -8.04 -10.91
C ILE A 8 3.04 -7.13 -11.50
N VAL A 9 3.82 -7.65 -12.46
CA VAL A 9 4.95 -6.92 -13.03
C VAL A 9 4.47 -5.68 -13.76
N GLY A 10 5.10 -4.55 -13.49
CA GLY A 10 4.80 -3.29 -14.18
C GLY A 10 4.63 -2.13 -13.23
N THR A 11 4.09 -1.04 -13.77
CA THR A 11 3.82 0.18 -13.03
C THR A 11 2.32 0.33 -12.82
N TRP A 12 1.92 0.68 -11.61
CA TRP A 12 0.53 0.79 -11.20
C TRP A 12 0.30 2.15 -10.58
N LYS A 13 -0.77 2.81 -10.98
CA LYS A 13 -1.16 4.12 -10.45
C LYS A 13 -2.19 3.94 -9.34
N LEU A 14 -2.05 4.69 -8.26
CA LEU A 14 -2.95 4.59 -7.11
C LEU A 14 -4.35 5.09 -7.44
N VAL A 15 -5.35 4.31 -7.07
CA VAL A 15 -6.76 4.68 -7.18
C VAL A 15 -7.33 5.04 -5.82
N SER A 16 -7.14 4.18 -4.83
CA SER A 16 -7.69 4.42 -3.49
C SER A 16 -6.92 3.63 -2.44
N VAL A 17 -6.97 4.15 -1.21
CA VAL A 17 -6.51 3.44 -0.02
C VAL A 17 -7.64 3.49 0.99
N MET A 18 -8.17 2.33 1.35
CA MET A 18 -9.26 2.23 2.32
C MET A 18 -8.79 1.45 3.53
N TYR A 19 -9.31 1.78 4.70
CA TYR A 19 -9.21 0.87 5.83
C TYR A 19 -10.61 0.38 6.19
N GLU A 20 -10.67 -0.88 6.61
CA GLU A 20 -11.93 -1.54 6.98
C GLU A 20 -11.91 -1.83 8.46
N ASP A 21 -12.92 -1.32 9.18
CA ASP A 21 -13.10 -1.60 10.59
C ASP A 21 -13.47 -3.08 10.76
N GLN A 22 -12.83 -3.77 11.69
CA GLN A 22 -13.01 -5.21 11.84
C GLN A 22 -14.35 -5.58 12.51
N GLU A 23 -14.96 -4.65 13.22
CA GLU A 23 -16.25 -4.90 13.86
C GLU A 23 -17.41 -4.56 12.95
N THR A 24 -17.43 -3.36 12.38
CA THR A 24 -18.57 -2.87 11.60
C THR A 24 -18.46 -3.20 10.11
N LYS A 25 -17.25 -3.53 9.62
CA LYS A 25 -16.94 -3.73 8.20
C LYS A 25 -17.09 -2.46 7.37
N ALA A 26 -17.23 -1.31 8.01
CA ALA A 26 -17.27 -0.04 7.32
C ALA A 26 -15.90 0.27 6.72
N GLN A 27 -15.87 0.75 5.48
CA GLN A 27 -14.64 1.15 4.79
C GLN A 27 -14.56 2.67 4.74
N THR A 28 -13.38 3.20 5.08
CA THR A 28 -13.15 4.64 5.14
C THR A 28 -11.90 4.96 4.32
N PRO A 29 -11.94 6.02 3.49
CA PRO A 29 -10.72 6.45 2.78
C PRO A 29 -9.65 6.87 3.79
N LEU A 30 -8.44 6.34 3.58
CA LEU A 30 -7.33 6.65 4.48
C LEU A 30 -6.61 7.93 4.05
N PHE A 31 -6.50 8.17 2.74
CA PHE A 31 -5.76 9.30 2.17
C PHE A 31 -6.66 10.19 1.31
N GLY A 32 -7.94 10.32 1.66
CA GLY A 32 -8.89 11.14 0.91
C GLY A 32 -9.40 10.44 -0.34
N ASP A 33 -10.13 11.19 -1.16
CA ASP A 33 -10.83 10.63 -2.32
C ASP A 33 -9.93 10.41 -3.53
N HIS A 34 -8.83 11.17 -3.63
CA HIS A 34 -7.94 11.13 -4.79
C HIS A 34 -6.48 11.08 -4.35
N PRO A 35 -6.06 10.00 -3.69
CA PRO A 35 -4.66 9.89 -3.26
C PRO A 35 -3.72 9.79 -4.45
N ARG A 36 -2.45 10.09 -4.23
CA ARG A 36 -1.42 10.00 -5.27
C ARG A 36 -0.42 8.92 -4.92
N GLY A 37 0.05 8.23 -5.92
CA GLY A 37 1.09 7.25 -5.70
C GLY A 37 1.26 6.29 -6.85
N PHE A 38 2.33 5.53 -6.74
CA PHE A 38 2.69 4.52 -7.73
C PHE A 38 3.25 3.31 -7.02
N GLN A 39 3.06 2.17 -7.67
CA GLN A 39 3.68 0.91 -7.28
C GLN A 39 4.41 0.37 -8.49
N ILE A 40 5.63 -0.07 -8.29
CA ILE A 40 6.44 -0.66 -9.35
C ILE A 40 6.92 -2.02 -8.88
N ALA A 41 6.67 -3.04 -9.71
CA ALA A 41 7.15 -4.39 -9.48
C ALA A 41 7.94 -4.81 -10.72
N THR A 42 9.22 -5.14 -10.53
CA THR A 42 10.08 -5.55 -11.63
C THR A 42 10.05 -7.07 -11.82
N PRO A 43 10.39 -7.55 -13.03
CA PRO A 43 10.40 -9.00 -13.27
C PRO A 43 11.41 -9.76 -12.40
N ASP A 44 12.48 -9.09 -11.96
CA ASP A 44 13.51 -9.71 -11.14
C ASP A 44 13.24 -9.59 -9.63
N GLY A 45 12.03 -9.16 -9.23
CA GLY A 45 11.61 -9.25 -7.84
C GLY A 45 11.78 -8.01 -7.00
N ARG A 46 11.95 -6.84 -7.60
CA ARG A 46 12.07 -5.59 -6.85
C ARG A 46 10.71 -4.90 -6.75
N TRP A 47 10.40 -4.40 -5.58
CA TRP A 47 9.13 -3.73 -5.23
C TRP A 47 9.38 -2.34 -4.70
N LEU A 48 8.54 -1.40 -5.13
CA LEU A 48 8.50 -0.06 -4.55
C LEU A 48 7.04 0.42 -4.56
N ALA A 49 6.56 0.92 -3.45
CA ALA A 49 5.24 1.50 -3.34
C ALA A 49 5.31 2.84 -2.61
N LEU A 50 4.59 3.82 -3.13
CA LEU A 50 4.49 5.15 -2.54
C LEU A 50 3.05 5.61 -2.63
N ALA A 51 2.48 6.05 -1.51
CA ALA A 51 1.12 6.59 -1.47
C ALA A 51 1.07 7.78 -0.54
N THR A 52 0.48 8.88 -1.01
CA THR A 52 0.29 10.09 -0.20
C THR A 52 -1.11 10.64 -0.43
N PRO A 53 -1.68 11.35 0.55
CA PRO A 53 -2.94 12.05 0.33
C PRO A 53 -2.78 13.15 -0.72
N SER A 54 -3.84 13.42 -1.48
CA SER A 54 -3.88 14.58 -2.35
C SER A 54 -4.25 15.82 -1.52
N GLU A 55 -4.00 16.98 -2.10
CA GLU A 55 -4.44 18.28 -1.54
C GLU A 55 -3.85 18.57 -0.16
N ARG A 56 -2.70 18.01 0.16
CA ARG A 56 -1.99 18.35 1.39
C ARG A 56 -1.36 19.71 1.27
N ALA A 57 -1.48 20.51 2.34
CA ALA A 57 -0.70 21.74 2.42
C ALA A 57 0.78 21.39 2.66
N VAL A 58 1.67 22.28 2.26
CA VAL A 58 3.09 22.13 2.59
C VAL A 58 3.24 22.27 4.10
N PRO A 59 3.80 21.28 4.81
CA PRO A 59 3.95 21.38 6.25
C PRO A 59 4.98 22.45 6.61
N LYS A 60 4.64 23.29 7.58
CA LYS A 60 5.49 24.41 8.00
C LYS A 60 5.90 24.31 9.47
N THR A 61 5.21 23.50 10.26
CA THR A 61 5.50 23.30 11.68
C THR A 61 5.90 21.86 11.93
N ASP A 62 6.51 21.61 13.08
CA ASP A 62 6.88 20.25 13.45
C ASP A 62 5.65 19.36 13.62
N ALA A 63 4.56 19.89 14.14
CA ALA A 63 3.31 19.14 14.27
C ALA A 63 2.76 18.75 12.89
N GLU A 64 2.79 19.68 11.94
CA GLU A 64 2.35 19.41 10.57
C GLU A 64 3.23 18.38 9.87
N ARG A 65 4.55 18.43 10.10
CA ARG A 65 5.48 17.44 9.56
C ARG A 65 5.21 16.05 10.14
N ALA A 66 4.90 15.98 11.44
CA ALA A 66 4.55 14.71 12.07
C ALA A 66 3.27 14.13 11.48
N GLN A 67 2.26 14.96 11.22
CA GLN A 67 1.04 14.51 10.58
C GLN A 67 1.27 14.04 9.15
N ALA A 68 2.09 14.76 8.39
CA ALA A 68 2.43 14.37 7.02
C ALA A 68 3.15 13.03 7.00
N TYR A 69 4.06 12.82 7.93
CA TYR A 69 4.76 11.53 8.06
C TYR A 69 3.77 10.39 8.36
N GLN A 70 2.77 10.61 9.20
CA GLN A 70 1.78 9.60 9.56
C GLN A 70 0.81 9.31 8.41
N LYS A 71 0.65 10.23 7.48
CA LYS A 71 -0.33 10.13 6.39
C LYS A 71 0.33 9.77 5.07
N MET A 72 1.20 8.77 5.10
CA MET A 72 1.84 8.28 3.88
C MET A 72 2.23 6.82 4.05
N ILE A 73 2.51 6.17 2.94
CA ILE A 73 3.11 4.84 2.89
C ILE A 73 4.21 4.90 1.85
N ALA A 74 5.41 4.46 2.21
CA ALA A 74 6.52 4.37 1.26
C ALA A 74 7.45 3.25 1.71
N TYR A 75 7.65 2.25 0.86
CA TYR A 75 8.58 1.18 1.18
C TYR A 75 9.04 0.47 -0.07
N SER A 76 10.20 -0.15 0.04
CA SER A 76 10.78 -0.96 -1.01
C SER A 76 11.22 -2.31 -0.45
N GLY A 77 11.48 -3.25 -1.34
CA GLY A 77 11.97 -4.55 -0.92
C GLY A 77 12.04 -5.56 -2.04
N ARG A 78 12.27 -6.79 -1.66
CA ARG A 78 12.19 -7.93 -2.56
C ARG A 78 10.86 -8.62 -2.36
N TYR A 79 10.15 -8.89 -3.45
CA TYR A 79 8.85 -9.54 -3.38
C TYR A 79 8.87 -10.91 -4.03
N ARG A 80 7.94 -11.74 -3.58
CA ARG A 80 7.61 -13.00 -4.24
C ARG A 80 6.10 -13.19 -4.21
N VAL A 81 5.57 -13.84 -5.22
CA VAL A 81 4.14 -14.15 -5.33
C VAL A 81 3.95 -15.66 -5.31
N GLU A 82 3.08 -16.12 -4.44
CA GLU A 82 2.71 -17.52 -4.33
C GLU A 82 1.18 -17.61 -4.32
N GLY A 83 0.57 -18.06 -5.42
CA GLY A 83 -0.87 -18.02 -5.57
C GLY A 83 -1.38 -16.60 -5.50
N SER A 84 -2.30 -16.32 -4.61
CA SER A 84 -2.88 -14.97 -4.41
C SER A 84 -2.23 -14.20 -3.28
N THR A 85 -1.03 -14.60 -2.86
CA THR A 85 -0.32 -13.95 -1.78
C THR A 85 0.98 -13.35 -2.30
N ILE A 86 1.21 -12.07 -1.97
CA ILE A 86 2.48 -11.41 -2.21
C ILE A 86 3.16 -11.17 -0.88
N THR A 87 4.44 -11.50 -0.82
CA THR A 87 5.26 -11.28 0.37
C THR A 87 6.42 -10.39 -0.02
N THR A 88 6.58 -9.26 0.65
CA THR A 88 7.67 -8.31 0.40
C THR A 88 8.57 -8.25 1.62
N LYS A 89 9.84 -8.59 1.44
CA LYS A 89 10.88 -8.40 2.47
C LYS A 89 11.34 -6.96 2.36
N VAL A 90 11.05 -6.17 3.37
CA VAL A 90 11.26 -4.71 3.33
C VAL A 90 12.72 -4.37 3.61
N ASP A 91 13.34 -3.60 2.73
CA ASP A 91 14.72 -3.12 2.93
C ASP A 91 14.80 -1.63 3.24
N ALA A 92 13.81 -0.85 2.84
CA ALA A 92 13.72 0.57 3.19
C ALA A 92 12.25 0.98 3.30
N ALA A 93 11.94 1.82 4.26
CA ALA A 93 10.56 2.27 4.46
C ALA A 93 10.57 3.62 5.18
N TRP A 94 9.48 4.38 4.98
CA TRP A 94 9.27 5.61 5.74
C TRP A 94 9.09 5.32 7.23
N ASN A 95 8.50 4.18 7.55
CA ASN A 95 8.33 3.73 8.94
C ASN A 95 9.41 2.69 9.21
N GLU A 96 10.38 3.07 10.02
CA GLU A 96 11.55 2.22 10.29
C GLU A 96 11.16 0.88 10.93
N ALA A 97 10.00 0.82 11.59
CA ALA A 97 9.51 -0.43 12.18
C ALA A 97 9.24 -1.52 11.14
N TRP A 98 9.06 -1.16 9.87
CA TRP A 98 8.82 -2.12 8.79
C TRP A 98 10.11 -2.71 8.22
N VAL A 99 11.24 -2.04 8.41
CA VAL A 99 12.51 -2.47 7.81
C VAL A 99 12.96 -3.81 8.41
N GLY A 100 13.32 -4.75 7.54
CA GLY A 100 13.72 -6.10 7.94
C GLY A 100 12.58 -7.07 8.13
N GLY A 101 11.34 -6.60 8.14
CA GLY A 101 10.18 -7.45 8.26
C GLY A 101 9.60 -7.83 6.92
N GLU A 102 8.54 -8.63 6.95
CA GLU A 102 7.82 -9.03 5.75
C GLU A 102 6.42 -8.45 5.75
N GLN A 103 6.00 -7.93 4.60
CA GLN A 103 4.64 -7.48 4.38
C GLN A 103 3.93 -8.55 3.56
N VAL A 104 3.01 -9.27 4.20
CA VAL A 104 2.24 -10.34 3.56
C VAL A 104 0.88 -9.78 3.20
N ARG A 105 0.50 -9.87 1.92
CA ARG A 105 -0.74 -9.30 1.43
C ARG A 105 -1.43 -10.26 0.49
N HIS A 106 -2.75 -10.19 0.48
CA HIS A 106 -3.57 -10.90 -0.50
C HIS A 106 -3.74 -10.01 -1.74
N ILE A 107 -3.60 -10.59 -2.93
CA ILE A 107 -3.76 -9.85 -4.18
C ILE A 107 -4.90 -10.43 -5.01
N ARG A 108 -5.59 -9.54 -5.73
CA ARG A 108 -6.69 -9.91 -6.60
C ARG A 108 -6.68 -8.97 -7.82
N PHE A 109 -6.89 -9.52 -8.99
CA PHE A 109 -6.92 -8.75 -10.24
C PHE A 109 -8.32 -8.75 -10.82
N GLU A 110 -8.77 -7.58 -11.30
CA GLU A 110 -10.01 -7.44 -12.07
C GLU A 110 -9.71 -6.52 -13.25
N GLY A 111 -9.52 -7.13 -14.43
CA GLY A 111 -9.10 -6.37 -15.61
C GLY A 111 -7.76 -5.68 -15.37
N ASP A 112 -7.73 -4.37 -15.57
CA ASP A 112 -6.52 -3.57 -15.35
C ASP A 112 -6.36 -3.09 -13.91
N ARG A 113 -7.18 -3.60 -12.98
CA ARG A 113 -7.10 -3.21 -11.57
C ARG A 113 -6.49 -4.31 -10.74
N LEU A 114 -5.71 -3.86 -9.75
CA LEU A 114 -5.08 -4.71 -8.76
C LEU A 114 -5.54 -4.26 -7.38
N PHE A 115 -6.03 -5.20 -6.59
CA PHE A 115 -6.43 -4.97 -5.21
C PHE A 115 -5.43 -5.68 -4.31
N ILE A 116 -4.84 -4.93 -3.39
CA ILE A 116 -3.90 -5.47 -2.40
C ILE A 116 -4.52 -5.27 -1.03
N GLU A 117 -4.74 -6.37 -0.32
CA GLU A 117 -5.44 -6.37 0.95
C GLU A 117 -4.53 -6.90 2.05
N SER A 118 -4.47 -6.17 3.16
CA SER A 118 -3.74 -6.65 4.33
C SER A 118 -4.61 -7.62 5.12
N PRO A 119 -4.02 -8.53 5.91
CA PRO A 119 -4.77 -9.18 6.96
C PRO A 119 -5.16 -8.15 8.02
N PRO A 120 -6.07 -8.48 8.96
CA PRO A 120 -6.30 -7.60 10.11
C PRO A 120 -4.98 -7.32 10.82
N MET A 121 -4.66 -6.05 11.02
CA MET A 121 -3.40 -5.65 11.61
C MET A 121 -3.52 -4.29 12.26
N SER A 122 -2.65 -4.03 13.24
CA SER A 122 -2.46 -2.71 13.80
C SER A 122 -1.73 -1.86 12.75
N HIS A 123 -2.27 -0.69 12.41
CA HIS A 123 -1.69 0.12 11.34
C HIS A 123 -1.33 1.52 11.83
N PRO A 124 -0.11 1.99 11.50
CA PRO A 124 0.35 3.30 11.99
C PRO A 124 -0.48 4.49 11.51
N ASN A 125 -1.09 4.38 10.33
CA ASN A 125 -1.89 5.48 9.77
C ASN A 125 -3.23 5.69 10.48
N VAL A 126 -3.64 4.78 11.37
CA VAL A 126 -4.91 4.86 12.11
C VAL A 126 -4.68 4.63 13.60
N ASP A 127 -3.61 5.20 14.14
CA ASP A 127 -3.26 5.14 15.56
C ASP A 127 -3.16 3.70 16.09
N ASN A 128 -2.64 2.81 15.23
CA ASN A 128 -2.43 1.40 15.54
C ASN A 128 -3.71 0.63 15.90
N ARG A 129 -4.87 1.08 15.39
CA ARG A 129 -6.11 0.32 15.53
C ARG A 129 -6.05 -0.91 14.62
N MET A 130 -6.81 -1.95 14.99
CA MET A 130 -6.90 -3.18 14.20
C MET A 130 -7.82 -2.95 13.00
N VAL A 131 -7.25 -2.94 11.82
CA VAL A 131 -7.96 -2.69 10.57
C VAL A 131 -7.39 -3.58 9.46
N ARG A 132 -8.15 -3.76 8.39
CA ARG A 132 -7.61 -4.23 7.12
C ARG A 132 -7.41 -3.02 6.22
N VAL A 133 -6.27 -2.97 5.54
CA VAL A 133 -6.01 -1.91 4.56
C VAL A 133 -6.18 -2.51 3.17
N ILE A 134 -6.96 -1.83 2.33
CA ILE A 134 -7.23 -2.25 0.97
C ILE A 134 -6.75 -1.16 0.03
N VAL A 135 -5.73 -1.48 -0.77
CA VAL A 135 -5.14 -0.53 -1.72
C VAL A 135 -5.55 -0.96 -3.13
N THR A 136 -6.12 -0.04 -3.88
CA THR A 136 -6.55 -0.29 -5.25
C THR A 136 -5.63 0.45 -6.21
N TRP A 137 -5.10 -0.29 -7.18
CA TRP A 137 -4.19 0.22 -8.19
C TRP A 137 -4.77 0.01 -9.59
N GLN A 138 -4.44 0.91 -10.49
CA GLN A 138 -4.79 0.83 -11.91
C GLN A 138 -3.49 0.67 -12.70
N ARG A 139 -3.48 -0.26 -13.66
CA ARG A 139 -2.28 -0.41 -14.50
C ARG A 139 -1.99 0.90 -15.21
N ASP A 140 -0.77 1.36 -15.07
CA ASP A 140 -0.29 2.59 -15.71
C ASP A 140 0.39 2.24 -17.03
N ARG A 141 -0.12 2.82 -18.12
CA ARG A 141 0.38 2.53 -19.46
C ARG A 141 0.84 3.78 -20.17
#